data_96535c8cb1c43bc7a26a3c900a3e41f7
#
_entry.id   96535c8cb1c43bc7a26a3c900a3e41f7
#
_cell.length_a   1.000
_cell.length_b   1.000
_cell.length_c   1.000
_cell.angle_alpha   90.00
_cell.angle_beta   90.00
_cell.angle_gamma   90.00
#
_symmetry.space_group_name_H-M   'P 1'
#
loop_
_entity.id
_entity.type
_entity.pdbx_description
1 polymer ?
#
loop_
_entity_poly.entity_id
_entity_poly.type
_entity_poly.pdbx_seq_one_letter_code
_entity_poly.pdbx_strand_id
1 'polypeptide(L)'
;MPITQSDVLYTAVATAENGRDGRVATDDGALDVVVNPPEEMGGNGAGTNPEQLFAAGYSACFQGALGVVARQEGADVSGATVTAKVGIGRNEDGFGIIVEISASIPGVDEATARALVEKAHQVCPYSKATRGNISVALL
;
A
#
# COMPACT_ATOMS: atom_id res chain seq x y z
N MET A 1 17.40 -1.63 -9.67
CA MET A 1 17.49 -0.91 -10.95
C MET A 1 16.09 -0.44 -11.35
N PRO A 2 15.91 0.84 -11.67
CA PRO A 2 14.61 1.34 -12.06
C PRO A 2 14.13 0.73 -13.38
N ILE A 3 12.81 0.55 -13.51
CA ILE A 3 12.24 0.15 -14.79
C ILE A 3 12.22 1.34 -15.75
N THR A 4 12.19 1.04 -17.05
CA THR A 4 12.12 2.02 -18.12
C THR A 4 10.76 1.93 -18.81
N GLN A 5 10.46 2.89 -19.67
CA GLN A 5 9.19 2.94 -20.39
C GLN A 5 8.94 1.64 -21.20
N SER A 6 9.98 1.04 -21.74
CA SER A 6 9.85 -0.21 -22.51
C SER A 6 9.52 -1.44 -21.64
N ASP A 7 9.72 -1.33 -20.32
CA ASP A 7 9.39 -2.41 -19.40
C ASP A 7 7.93 -2.37 -18.93
N VAL A 8 7.18 -1.29 -19.22
CA VAL A 8 5.83 -1.07 -18.70
C VAL A 8 4.85 -2.06 -19.33
N LEU A 9 4.09 -2.75 -18.48
CA LEU A 9 3.04 -3.70 -18.89
C LEU A 9 1.64 -3.09 -18.84
N TYR A 10 1.43 -2.11 -17.97
CA TYR A 10 0.12 -1.50 -17.72
C TYR A 10 0.32 -0.13 -17.10
N THR A 11 -0.51 0.82 -17.47
CA THR A 11 -0.50 2.18 -16.92
C THR A 11 -1.88 2.52 -16.38
N ALA A 12 -1.97 2.77 -15.07
CA ALA A 12 -3.18 3.30 -14.45
C ALA A 12 -3.19 4.82 -14.58
N VAL A 13 -4.36 5.39 -14.83
CA VAL A 13 -4.54 6.84 -14.96
C VAL A 13 -5.64 7.28 -14.01
N ALA A 14 -5.34 8.23 -13.15
CA ALA A 14 -6.32 8.83 -12.24
C ALA A 14 -6.18 10.34 -12.27
N THR A 15 -7.29 11.04 -12.13
CA THR A 15 -7.33 12.50 -12.11
C THR A 15 -8.02 12.97 -10.85
N ALA A 16 -7.42 13.95 -10.17
CA ALA A 16 -7.97 14.57 -8.98
C ALA A 16 -8.52 15.96 -9.31
N GLU A 17 -9.64 16.28 -8.69
CA GLU A 17 -10.23 17.61 -8.71
C GLU A 17 -10.27 18.12 -7.27
N ASN A 18 -9.82 19.36 -7.08
CA ASN A 18 -9.84 20.07 -5.79
C ASN A 18 -9.01 19.39 -4.68
N GLY A 19 -7.95 18.70 -5.06
CA GLY A 19 -6.93 18.16 -4.15
C GLY A 19 -7.48 17.23 -3.09
N ARG A 20 -7.18 17.55 -1.82
CA ARG A 20 -7.59 16.73 -0.67
C ARG A 20 -9.04 16.93 -0.25
N ASP A 21 -9.78 17.82 -0.91
CA ASP A 21 -11.18 18.13 -0.59
C ASP A 21 -12.00 18.17 -1.88
N GLY A 22 -12.17 17.04 -2.50
CA GLY A 22 -12.84 16.96 -3.79
C GLY A 22 -13.12 15.53 -4.21
N ARG A 23 -12.56 15.15 -5.35
CA ARG A 23 -12.83 13.85 -5.97
C ARG A 23 -11.60 13.35 -6.70
N VAL A 24 -11.41 12.04 -6.67
CA VAL A 24 -10.42 11.37 -7.54
C VAL A 24 -11.09 10.20 -8.25
N ALA A 25 -10.79 10.05 -9.53
CA ALA A 25 -11.36 8.95 -10.33
C ALA A 25 -10.34 8.43 -11.33
N THR A 26 -10.38 7.13 -11.57
CA THR A 26 -9.63 6.53 -12.67
C THR A 26 -10.39 6.72 -13.99
N ASP A 27 -9.66 6.66 -15.11
CA ASP A 27 -10.23 6.88 -16.43
C ASP A 27 -11.27 5.80 -16.84
N ASP A 28 -11.16 4.60 -16.25
CA ASP A 28 -12.12 3.51 -16.46
C ASP A 28 -13.27 3.51 -15.46
N GLY A 29 -13.28 4.42 -14.49
CA GLY A 29 -14.31 4.51 -13.45
C GLY A 29 -14.25 3.43 -12.37
N ALA A 30 -13.25 2.55 -12.40
CA ALA A 30 -13.12 1.50 -11.39
C ALA A 30 -12.91 2.08 -9.98
N LEU A 31 -12.22 3.22 -9.91
CA LEU A 31 -12.10 4.00 -8.68
C LEU A 31 -12.71 5.37 -8.95
N ASP A 32 -13.69 5.76 -8.15
CA ASP A 32 -14.34 7.06 -8.24
C ASP A 32 -14.85 7.42 -6.83
N VAL A 33 -14.13 8.28 -6.14
CA VAL A 33 -14.34 8.51 -4.72
C VAL A 33 -14.28 10.00 -4.38
N VAL A 34 -15.04 10.35 -3.34
CA VAL A 34 -14.95 11.66 -2.70
C VAL A 34 -13.76 11.65 -1.75
N VAL A 35 -12.99 12.72 -1.78
CA VAL A 35 -11.82 12.91 -0.93
C VAL A 35 -12.07 14.08 0.01
N ASN A 36 -11.89 13.87 1.32
CA ASN A 36 -11.98 14.92 2.33
C ASN A 36 -10.89 14.71 3.37
N PRO A 37 -10.35 15.79 3.98
CA PRO A 37 -9.41 15.62 5.08
C PRO A 37 -10.08 14.91 6.27
N PRO A 38 -9.34 14.05 6.99
CA PRO A 38 -9.87 13.47 8.21
C PRO A 38 -10.02 14.53 9.32
N GLU A 39 -10.80 14.22 10.34
CA GLU A 39 -11.04 15.16 11.43
C GLU A 39 -9.73 15.58 12.12
N GLU A 40 -8.79 14.67 12.27
CA GLU A 40 -7.47 14.92 12.86
C GLU A 40 -6.65 15.96 12.09
N MET A 41 -6.97 16.18 10.82
CA MET A 41 -6.35 17.20 9.97
C MET A 41 -7.25 18.37 9.67
N GLY A 42 -8.33 18.54 10.45
CA GLY A 42 -9.22 19.68 10.36
C GLY A 42 -10.37 19.52 9.37
N GLY A 43 -10.58 18.34 8.83
CA GLY A 43 -11.68 18.05 7.92
C GLY A 43 -12.89 17.42 8.61
N ASN A 44 -13.84 16.96 7.80
CA ASN A 44 -15.07 16.32 8.31
C ASN A 44 -15.04 14.78 8.19
N GLY A 45 -14.00 14.20 7.57
CA GLY A 45 -13.87 12.77 7.40
C GLY A 45 -14.99 12.12 6.57
N ALA A 46 -15.71 12.89 5.77
CA ALA A 46 -16.88 12.38 5.04
C ALA A 46 -16.50 11.49 3.85
N GLY A 47 -15.29 11.64 3.30
CA GLY A 47 -14.78 10.83 2.19
C GLY A 47 -13.53 10.07 2.57
N THR A 48 -12.86 9.54 1.56
CA THR A 48 -11.53 8.96 1.72
C THR A 48 -10.45 10.05 1.70
N ASN A 49 -9.18 9.64 1.76
CA ASN A 49 -8.05 10.57 1.70
C ASN A 49 -6.86 9.87 1.04
N PRO A 50 -5.82 10.60 0.64
CA PRO A 50 -4.66 10.00 -0.01
C PRO A 50 -3.96 8.94 0.83
N GLU A 51 -3.94 9.07 2.15
CA GLU A 51 -3.30 8.10 3.04
C GLU A 51 -4.09 6.78 3.06
N GLN A 52 -5.42 6.83 3.05
CA GLN A 52 -6.25 5.62 2.92
C GLN A 52 -6.06 4.97 1.54
N LEU A 53 -5.98 5.75 0.49
CA LEU A 53 -5.75 5.23 -0.86
C LEU A 53 -4.37 4.57 -0.96
N PHE A 54 -3.35 5.16 -0.36
CA PHE A 54 -2.00 4.59 -0.30
C PHE A 54 -2.00 3.28 0.48
N ALA A 55 -2.68 3.25 1.64
CA ALA A 55 -2.80 2.04 2.46
C ALA A 55 -3.53 0.92 1.72
N ALA A 56 -4.63 1.24 1.04
CA ALA A 56 -5.39 0.27 0.25
C ALA A 56 -4.53 -0.32 -0.88
N GLY A 57 -3.84 0.54 -1.63
CA GLY A 57 -2.95 0.11 -2.70
C GLY A 57 -1.80 -0.74 -2.19
N TYR A 58 -1.15 -0.31 -1.12
CA TYR A 58 -0.01 -1.04 -0.55
C TYR A 58 -0.43 -2.41 -0.02
N SER A 59 -1.52 -2.49 0.74
CA SER A 59 -1.99 -3.77 1.28
C SER A 59 -2.32 -4.77 0.16
N ALA A 60 -2.98 -4.33 -0.90
CA ALA A 60 -3.31 -5.18 -2.05
C ALA A 60 -2.04 -5.62 -2.80
N CYS A 61 -1.14 -4.69 -3.07
CA CYS A 61 0.12 -4.98 -3.76
C CYS A 61 0.99 -5.96 -2.95
N PHE A 62 1.10 -5.74 -1.65
CA PHE A 62 1.87 -6.60 -0.76
C PHE A 62 1.26 -8.00 -0.68
N GLN A 63 -0.07 -8.11 -0.58
CA GLN A 63 -0.74 -9.40 -0.55
C GLN A 63 -0.53 -10.17 -1.84
N GLY A 64 -0.53 -9.49 -2.99
CA GLY A 64 -0.17 -10.10 -4.27
C GLY A 64 1.24 -10.67 -4.26
N ALA A 65 2.20 -9.91 -3.74
CA ALA A 65 3.58 -10.37 -3.59
C ALA A 65 3.68 -11.58 -2.64
N LEU A 66 2.93 -11.54 -1.54
CA LEU A 66 2.87 -12.67 -0.60
C LEU A 66 2.38 -13.94 -1.30
N GLY A 67 1.36 -13.84 -2.14
CA GLY A 67 0.84 -14.96 -2.92
C GLY A 67 1.87 -15.54 -3.87
N VAL A 68 2.64 -14.68 -4.55
CA VAL A 68 3.72 -15.12 -5.44
C VAL A 68 4.81 -15.89 -4.67
N VAL A 69 5.27 -15.32 -3.56
CA VAL A 69 6.30 -15.94 -2.73
C VAL A 69 5.81 -17.27 -2.14
N ALA A 70 4.57 -17.31 -1.67
CA ALA A 70 4.00 -18.53 -1.12
C ALA A 70 3.94 -19.66 -2.14
N ARG A 71 3.57 -19.36 -3.38
CA ARG A 71 3.58 -20.38 -4.45
C ARG A 71 4.98 -20.90 -4.71
N GLN A 72 5.99 -20.05 -4.69
CA GLN A 72 7.39 -20.45 -4.87
C GLN A 72 7.89 -21.33 -3.73
N GLU A 73 7.42 -21.08 -2.52
CA GLU A 73 7.84 -21.81 -1.31
C GLU A 73 6.96 -23.02 -1.00
N GLY A 74 5.88 -23.23 -1.76
CA GLY A 74 4.95 -24.33 -1.51
C GLY A 74 4.08 -24.12 -0.27
N ALA A 75 3.87 -22.87 0.14
CA ALA A 75 3.04 -22.53 1.30
C ALA A 75 1.62 -22.13 0.87
N ASP A 76 0.66 -22.42 1.72
CA ASP A 76 -0.74 -22.05 1.52
C ASP A 76 -1.04 -20.76 2.31
N VAL A 77 -1.32 -19.69 1.58
CA VAL A 77 -1.70 -18.40 2.18
C VAL A 77 -3.16 -18.05 1.90
N SER A 78 -4.00 -19.04 1.54
CA SER A 78 -5.43 -18.85 1.43
C SER A 78 -5.98 -18.40 2.80
N GLY A 79 -6.88 -17.42 2.80
CA GLY A 79 -7.38 -16.83 4.04
C GLY A 79 -6.44 -15.81 4.68
N ALA A 80 -5.26 -15.57 4.11
CA ALA A 80 -4.36 -14.52 4.61
C ALA A 80 -4.95 -13.14 4.40
N THR A 81 -4.64 -12.23 5.32
CA THR A 81 -4.96 -10.81 5.18
C THR A 81 -3.70 -9.98 5.40
N VAL A 82 -3.61 -8.86 4.72
CA VAL A 82 -2.52 -7.89 4.89
C VAL A 82 -3.14 -6.55 5.26
N THR A 83 -2.59 -5.94 6.30
CA THR A 83 -3.01 -4.62 6.76
C THR A 83 -1.84 -3.66 6.63
N ALA A 84 -2.07 -2.54 5.97
CA ALA A 84 -1.12 -1.44 5.90
C ALA A 84 -1.67 -0.26 6.70
N LYS A 85 -0.86 0.27 7.61
CA LYS A 85 -1.15 1.51 8.31
C LYS A 85 -0.24 2.59 7.75
N VAL A 86 -0.84 3.66 7.27
CA VAL A 86 -0.09 4.78 6.68
C VAL A 86 -0.35 6.01 7.54
N GLY A 87 0.70 6.50 8.15
CA GLY A 87 0.65 7.73 8.95
C GLY A 87 1.19 8.91 8.15
N ILE A 88 0.61 10.08 8.33
CA ILE A 88 1.14 11.33 7.82
C ILE A 88 1.59 12.18 9.00
N GLY A 89 2.75 12.80 8.87
CA GLY A 89 3.31 13.68 9.88
C GLY A 89 4.09 14.80 9.24
N ARG A 90 4.65 15.64 10.09
CA ARG A 90 5.43 16.79 9.63
C ARG A 90 6.70 16.95 10.46
N ASN A 91 7.79 17.24 9.78
CA ASN A 91 9.07 17.59 10.39
C ASN A 91 9.60 18.88 9.73
N GLU A 92 10.90 19.15 9.88
CA GLU A 92 11.54 20.35 9.33
C GLU A 92 11.48 20.39 7.80
N ASP A 93 11.46 19.23 7.13
CA ASP A 93 11.38 19.12 5.67
C ASP A 93 9.96 19.24 5.14
N GLY A 94 8.95 19.26 6.01
CA GLY A 94 7.55 19.32 5.65
C GLY A 94 6.81 18.03 5.95
N PHE A 95 5.75 17.76 5.22
CA PHE A 95 4.93 16.56 5.42
C PHE A 95 5.61 15.32 4.83
N GLY A 96 5.40 14.19 5.49
CA GLY A 96 5.88 12.89 5.03
C GLY A 96 5.00 11.79 5.58
N ILE A 97 5.19 10.57 5.07
CA ILE A 97 4.41 9.41 5.50
C ILE A 97 5.32 8.32 6.04
N ILE A 98 4.77 7.51 6.93
CA ILE A 98 5.37 6.27 7.43
C ILE A 98 4.37 5.13 7.27
N VAL A 99 4.87 3.90 7.20
CA VAL A 99 4.04 2.72 6.95
C VAL A 99 4.37 1.61 7.94
N GLU A 100 3.34 0.92 8.42
CA GLU A 100 3.48 -0.35 9.13
C GLU A 100 2.68 -1.41 8.36
N ILE A 101 3.29 -2.57 8.12
CA ILE A 101 2.65 -3.69 7.42
C ILE A 101 2.55 -4.86 8.39
N SER A 102 1.38 -5.46 8.49
CA SER A 102 1.16 -6.71 9.21
C SER A 102 0.37 -7.69 8.34
N ALA A 103 0.64 -8.98 8.52
CA ALA A 103 -0.07 -10.03 7.80
C ALA A 103 -0.57 -11.07 8.81
N SER A 104 -1.78 -11.55 8.58
CA SER A 104 -2.34 -12.71 9.27
C SER A 104 -2.38 -13.87 8.27
N ILE A 105 -1.68 -14.96 8.57
CA ILE A 105 -1.57 -16.13 7.68
C ILE A 105 -2.02 -17.35 8.47
N PRO A 106 -3.34 -17.63 8.49
CA PRO A 106 -3.86 -18.77 9.25
C PRO A 106 -3.28 -20.10 8.74
N GLY A 107 -3.02 -21.03 9.65
CA GLY A 107 -2.54 -22.36 9.32
C GLY A 107 -1.04 -22.47 9.04
N VAL A 108 -0.32 -21.39 9.17
CA VAL A 108 1.14 -21.34 8.97
C VAL A 108 1.80 -20.95 10.29
N ASP A 109 2.89 -21.62 10.64
CA ASP A 109 3.62 -21.31 11.88
C ASP A 109 4.25 -19.93 11.79
N GLU A 110 4.54 -19.34 12.96
CA GLU A 110 5.01 -17.95 13.06
C GLU A 110 6.31 -17.72 12.31
N ALA A 111 7.26 -18.66 12.41
CA ALA A 111 8.56 -18.53 11.75
C ALA A 111 8.42 -18.54 10.22
N THR A 112 7.59 -19.42 9.68
CA THR A 112 7.30 -19.49 8.24
C THR A 112 6.57 -18.24 7.78
N ALA A 113 5.56 -17.79 8.53
CA ALA A 113 4.82 -16.56 8.22
C ALA A 113 5.77 -15.37 8.15
N ARG A 114 6.67 -15.24 9.12
CA ARG A 114 7.66 -14.15 9.16
C ARG A 114 8.56 -14.17 7.93
N ALA A 115 9.06 -15.35 7.56
CA ALA A 115 9.92 -15.50 6.39
C ALA A 115 9.19 -15.12 5.09
N LEU A 116 7.93 -15.53 4.96
CA LEU A 116 7.11 -15.18 3.79
C LEU A 116 6.90 -13.67 3.69
N VAL A 117 6.59 -13.01 4.79
CA VAL A 117 6.39 -11.56 4.85
C VAL A 117 7.67 -10.81 4.46
N GLU A 118 8.82 -11.23 4.97
CA GLU A 118 10.09 -10.62 4.63
C GLU A 118 10.41 -10.77 3.13
N LYS A 119 10.15 -11.93 2.55
CA LYS A 119 10.33 -12.15 1.12
C LYS A 119 9.34 -11.34 0.29
N ALA A 120 8.08 -11.25 0.72
CA ALA A 120 7.07 -10.43 0.05
C ALA A 120 7.50 -8.96 0.00
N HIS A 121 8.10 -8.46 1.08
CA HIS A 121 8.62 -7.09 1.13
C HIS A 121 9.71 -6.86 0.07
N GLN A 122 10.51 -7.88 -0.25
CA GLN A 122 11.55 -7.75 -1.27
C GLN A 122 10.99 -7.69 -2.70
N VAL A 123 9.85 -8.34 -2.97
CA VAL A 123 9.30 -8.42 -4.33
C VAL A 123 8.13 -7.46 -4.58
N CYS A 124 7.50 -6.96 -3.54
CA CYS A 124 6.37 -6.04 -3.66
C CYS A 124 6.81 -4.73 -4.37
N PRO A 125 6.17 -4.35 -5.49
CA PRO A 125 6.52 -3.11 -6.18
C PRO A 125 6.41 -1.85 -5.33
N TYR A 126 5.41 -1.78 -4.42
CA TYR A 126 5.28 -0.65 -3.50
C TYR A 126 6.42 -0.64 -2.49
N SER A 127 6.82 -1.80 -1.97
CA SER A 127 7.99 -1.89 -1.08
C SER A 127 9.26 -1.45 -1.77
N LYS A 128 9.43 -1.77 -3.05
CA LYS A 128 10.57 -1.27 -3.84
C LYS A 128 10.53 0.25 -3.98
N ALA A 129 9.35 0.84 -4.13
CA ALA A 129 9.18 2.28 -4.24
C ALA A 129 9.45 3.01 -2.92
N THR A 130 9.16 2.38 -1.79
CA THR A 130 9.29 2.99 -0.46
C THR A 130 10.64 2.73 0.20
N ARG A 131 11.29 1.60 -0.10
CA ARG A 131 12.54 1.18 0.55
C ARG A 131 13.64 2.21 0.33
N GLY A 132 14.31 2.57 1.43
CA GLY A 132 15.38 3.56 1.38
C GLY A 132 14.90 5.00 1.31
N ASN A 133 13.59 5.23 1.29
CA ASN A 133 13.01 6.56 1.21
C ASN A 133 12.15 6.90 2.43
N ILE A 134 11.23 6.02 2.80
CA ILE A 134 10.40 6.21 4.00
C ILE A 134 10.53 5.00 4.92
N SER A 135 10.13 5.19 6.18
CA SER A 135 10.11 4.10 7.16
C SER A 135 8.95 3.15 6.86
N VAL A 136 9.27 1.87 6.71
CA VAL A 136 8.28 0.78 6.57
C VAL A 136 8.65 -0.29 7.58
N ALA A 137 7.79 -0.48 8.57
CA ALA A 137 7.97 -1.50 9.60
C ALA A 137 7.12 -2.74 9.27
N LEU A 138 7.72 -3.91 9.35
CA LEU A 138 7.01 -5.20 9.26
C LEU A 138 6.74 -5.67 10.68
N LEU A 139 5.46 -5.83 11.04
CA LEU A 139 5.04 -6.23 12.38
C LEU A 139 4.73 -7.72 12.49
#